data_c8ff1c2e09e1d2f704664780f3481ad6
#
_entry.id   c8ff1c2e09e1d2f704664780f3481ad6
#
_cell.length_a   1.000
_cell.length_b   1.000
_cell.length_c   1.000
_cell.angle_alpha   90.00
_cell.angle_beta   90.00
_cell.angle_gamma   90.00
#
_symmetry.space_group_name_H-M   'P 1'
#
loop_
_entity.id
_entity.type
_entity.pdbx_description
1 polymer ?
#
loop_
_entity_poly.entity_id
_entity_poly.type
_entity_poly.pdbx_seq_one_letter_code
_entity_poly.pdbx_strand_id
1 'polypeptide(L)'
;MYKISVVVATYNSGDFLNEFLDSIKSQSLGFEDIEVIFVDDASTDSCTLDLLHDFNKKYSNVSAVFLDENSGFPGTGRNRGLDLAGGEYVIFADHDDSYVENAFEVMYDKINENDMLISNFNQVFDDKVVKFKSLYKDTPTVCVKNIDEDRNLLRIPAAIWTRLFRKDFLVENNIRFLERMLCEDVYVATLGCLKAEGIIYLNDFYSYNYKIRDSEGNRSTIHIRNRKYIEAMLDGYYEIAKMLEKENKTGYGKEIFRHCLLYTSPSPRDVEE
;
A
#
# COMPACT_ATOMS: atom_id res chain seq x y z
N MET A 1 22.42 4.62 7.39
CA MET A 1 21.15 5.20 6.87
C MET A 1 20.59 4.15 5.94
N TYR A 2 19.35 3.71 6.14
CA TYR A 2 18.73 2.72 5.27
C TYR A 2 18.31 3.36 3.94
N LYS A 3 18.33 2.56 2.86
CA LYS A 3 17.82 2.98 1.54
C LYS A 3 16.30 3.04 1.54
N ILE A 4 15.66 1.99 2.07
CA ILE A 4 14.20 1.85 2.10
C ILE A 4 13.74 1.48 3.51
N SER A 5 12.71 2.18 4.02
CA SER A 5 11.92 1.74 5.17
C SER A 5 10.64 1.08 4.68
N VAL A 6 10.41 -0.15 5.10
CA VAL A 6 9.19 -0.93 4.86
C VAL A 6 8.31 -0.81 6.09
N VAL A 7 7.20 -0.10 5.98
CA VAL A 7 6.22 0.09 7.07
C VAL A 7 5.09 -0.90 6.93
N VAL A 8 4.84 -1.70 7.95
CA VAL A 8 3.87 -2.79 7.96
C VAL A 8 2.92 -2.63 9.14
N ALA A 9 1.66 -2.34 8.86
CA ALA A 9 0.62 -2.41 9.88
C ALA A 9 0.19 -3.88 10.07
N THR A 10 0.13 -4.34 11.33
CA THR A 10 -0.20 -5.73 11.67
C THR A 10 -1.34 -5.79 12.67
N TYR A 11 -2.19 -6.80 12.54
CA TYR A 11 -3.20 -7.15 13.51
C TYR A 11 -3.60 -8.62 13.35
N ASN A 12 -3.33 -9.44 14.40
CA ASN A 12 -3.62 -10.87 14.42
C ASN A 12 -3.14 -11.58 13.13
N SER A 13 -1.88 -11.33 12.77
CA SER A 13 -1.29 -11.70 11.46
C SER A 13 -0.79 -13.15 11.44
N GLY A 14 -0.50 -13.74 12.62
CA GLY A 14 -0.02 -15.10 12.74
C GLY A 14 1.20 -15.41 11.87
N ASP A 15 1.23 -16.61 11.31
CA ASP A 15 2.36 -17.12 10.50
C ASP A 15 2.62 -16.37 9.18
N PHE A 16 1.69 -15.53 8.71
CA PHE A 16 1.91 -14.71 7.51
C PHE A 16 3.14 -13.81 7.62
N LEU A 17 3.45 -13.35 8.86
CA LEU A 17 4.61 -12.53 9.15
C LEU A 17 5.93 -13.20 8.74
N ASN A 18 6.05 -14.51 8.87
CA ASN A 18 7.26 -15.26 8.51
C ASN A 18 7.50 -15.17 7.00
N GLU A 19 6.49 -15.45 6.19
CA GLU A 19 6.61 -15.42 4.74
C GLU A 19 6.87 -14.00 4.22
N PHE A 20 6.18 -13.02 4.80
CA PHE A 20 6.43 -11.61 4.48
C PHE A 20 7.88 -11.24 4.78
N LEU A 21 8.37 -11.46 6.00
CA LEU A 21 9.74 -11.11 6.39
C LEU A 21 10.79 -11.88 5.57
N ASP A 22 10.52 -13.14 5.23
CA ASP A 22 11.42 -13.91 4.36
C ASP A 22 11.53 -13.29 2.96
N SER A 23 10.43 -12.75 2.42
CA SER A 23 10.45 -12.03 1.14
C SER A 23 11.26 -10.72 1.19
N ILE A 24 11.32 -10.06 2.37
CA ILE A 24 12.15 -8.87 2.57
C ILE A 24 13.64 -9.25 2.75
N LYS A 25 13.91 -10.33 3.47
CA LYS A 25 15.28 -10.83 3.68
C LYS A 25 15.95 -11.32 2.40
N SER A 26 15.17 -11.78 1.44
CA SER A 26 15.66 -12.26 0.14
C SER A 26 15.84 -11.16 -0.90
N GLN A 27 15.60 -9.89 -0.56
CA GLN A 27 15.74 -8.80 -1.50
C GLN A 27 17.19 -8.62 -2.00
N SER A 28 17.37 -8.49 -3.31
CA SER A 28 18.67 -8.28 -3.95
C SER A 28 19.33 -6.94 -3.61
N LEU A 29 18.54 -5.95 -3.11
CA LEU A 29 19.08 -4.68 -2.59
C LEU A 29 20.00 -4.88 -1.38
N GLY A 30 19.86 -6.01 -0.66
CA GLY A 30 20.55 -6.31 0.58
C GLY A 30 19.68 -6.01 1.81
N PHE A 31 19.46 -7.00 2.67
CA PHE A 31 18.60 -6.86 3.85
C PHE A 31 19.10 -5.79 4.83
N GLU A 32 20.40 -5.57 4.92
CA GLU A 32 21.05 -4.56 5.76
C GLU A 32 20.74 -3.11 5.33
N ASP A 33 20.40 -2.90 4.07
CA ASP A 33 20.01 -1.60 3.51
C ASP A 33 18.50 -1.31 3.65
N ILE A 34 17.73 -2.28 4.17
CA ILE A 34 16.28 -2.22 4.33
C ILE A 34 15.94 -2.16 5.82
N GLU A 35 15.21 -1.14 6.23
CA GLU A 35 14.58 -1.06 7.55
C GLU A 35 13.17 -1.65 7.48
N VAL A 36 12.78 -2.47 8.45
CA VAL A 36 11.41 -3.00 8.56
C VAL A 36 10.79 -2.53 9.86
N ILE A 37 9.64 -1.86 9.76
CA ILE A 37 8.93 -1.31 10.91
C ILE A 37 7.54 -1.93 10.96
N PHE A 38 7.37 -2.91 11.86
CA PHE A 38 6.06 -3.45 12.18
C PHE A 38 5.37 -2.56 13.21
N VAL A 39 4.12 -2.18 12.93
CA VAL A 39 3.28 -1.48 13.91
C VAL A 39 2.06 -2.35 14.18
N ASP A 40 2.04 -2.93 15.34
CA ASP A 40 0.99 -3.85 15.79
C ASP A 40 -0.19 -3.08 16.38
N ASP A 41 -1.36 -3.28 15.81
CA ASP A 41 -2.61 -2.60 16.18
C ASP A 41 -3.34 -3.32 17.33
N ALA A 42 -2.61 -3.56 18.44
CA ALA A 42 -3.07 -4.26 19.64
C ALA A 42 -3.56 -5.69 19.35
N SER A 43 -2.73 -6.52 18.73
CA SER A 43 -3.02 -7.95 18.51
C SER A 43 -3.28 -8.70 19.81
N THR A 44 -4.16 -9.68 19.73
CA THR A 44 -4.57 -10.53 20.85
C THR A 44 -4.08 -11.98 20.73
N ASP A 45 -3.61 -12.37 19.55
CA ASP A 45 -3.05 -13.71 19.35
C ASP A 45 -1.56 -13.75 19.70
N SER A 46 -1.17 -14.80 20.42
CA SER A 46 0.21 -14.96 20.88
C SER A 46 1.20 -15.21 19.73
N CYS A 47 0.77 -15.84 18.64
CA CYS A 47 1.63 -16.12 17.51
C CYS A 47 2.17 -14.82 16.90
N THR A 48 1.31 -13.85 16.61
CA THR A 48 1.72 -12.52 16.11
C THR A 48 2.68 -11.84 17.08
N LEU A 49 2.31 -11.78 18.37
CA LEU A 49 3.12 -11.08 19.38
C LEU A 49 4.50 -11.74 19.57
N ASP A 50 4.56 -13.05 19.68
CA ASP A 50 5.83 -13.79 19.83
C ASP A 50 6.74 -13.58 18.61
N LEU A 51 6.21 -13.66 17.38
CA LEU A 51 6.97 -13.44 16.16
C LEU A 51 7.52 -12.00 16.08
N LEU A 52 6.71 -10.99 16.39
CA LEU A 52 7.15 -9.60 16.35
C LEU A 52 8.23 -9.32 17.40
N HIS A 53 8.12 -9.87 18.61
CA HIS A 53 9.15 -9.78 19.63
C HIS A 53 10.45 -10.48 19.20
N ASP A 54 10.36 -11.66 18.60
CA ASP A 54 11.51 -12.40 18.11
C ASP A 54 12.21 -11.67 16.95
N PHE A 55 11.46 -11.11 15.99
CA PHE A 55 12.02 -10.33 14.87
C PHE A 55 12.76 -9.10 15.38
N ASN A 56 12.14 -8.31 16.26
CA ASN A 56 12.74 -7.12 16.86
C ASN A 56 14.02 -7.45 17.66
N LYS A 57 14.09 -8.61 18.30
CA LYS A 57 15.28 -9.06 19.05
C LYS A 57 16.38 -9.58 18.11
N LYS A 58 16.01 -10.26 17.04
CA LYS A 58 16.92 -11.01 16.18
C LYS A 58 17.62 -10.14 15.13
N TYR A 59 16.94 -9.14 14.61
CA TYR A 59 17.42 -8.32 13.50
C TYR A 59 17.51 -6.85 13.90
N SER A 60 18.70 -6.25 13.77
CA SER A 60 18.97 -4.86 14.18
C SER A 60 18.27 -3.81 13.29
N ASN A 61 17.87 -4.19 12.09
CA ASN A 61 17.14 -3.38 11.12
C ASN A 61 15.63 -3.64 11.10
N VAL A 62 15.12 -4.44 12.04
CA VAL A 62 13.70 -4.72 12.22
C VAL A 62 13.25 -4.17 13.56
N SER A 63 12.19 -3.39 13.58
CA SER A 63 11.54 -2.88 14.79
C SER A 63 10.08 -3.29 14.85
N ALA A 64 9.56 -3.53 16.05
CA ALA A 64 8.16 -3.76 16.32
C ALA A 64 7.67 -2.76 17.38
N VAL A 65 6.58 -2.06 17.06
CA VAL A 65 5.90 -1.09 17.91
C VAL A 65 4.49 -1.59 18.15
N PHE A 66 4.07 -1.60 19.41
CA PHE A 66 2.75 -2.09 19.81
C PHE A 66 1.88 -0.92 20.24
N LEU A 67 0.69 -0.79 19.64
CA LEU A 67 -0.28 0.22 20.03
C LEU A 67 -1.06 -0.26 21.24
N ASP A 68 -1.52 0.69 22.07
CA ASP A 68 -2.25 0.38 23.31
C ASP A 68 -3.70 -0.09 23.05
N GLU A 69 -4.29 0.31 21.92
CA GLU A 69 -5.66 -0.03 21.53
C GLU A 69 -5.77 -0.28 20.02
N ASN A 70 -6.70 -1.18 19.65
CA ASN A 70 -6.98 -1.45 18.25
C ASN A 70 -7.66 -0.26 17.57
N SER A 71 -7.08 0.24 16.50
CA SER A 71 -7.62 1.36 15.72
C SER A 71 -8.68 0.92 14.70
N GLY A 72 -8.70 -0.38 14.37
CA GLY A 72 -9.65 -1.00 13.44
C GLY A 72 -9.26 -0.91 11.96
N PHE A 73 -8.28 -0.10 11.61
CA PHE A 73 -7.81 0.13 10.23
C PHE A 73 -6.31 0.40 10.18
N PRO A 74 -5.61 0.11 9.07
CA PRO A 74 -4.15 0.17 9.01
C PRO A 74 -3.58 1.60 9.02
N GLY A 75 -4.40 2.64 8.79
CA GLY A 75 -3.94 4.02 8.65
C GLY A 75 -3.16 4.54 9.85
N THR A 76 -3.63 4.27 11.08
CA THR A 76 -2.93 4.66 12.32
C THR A 76 -1.56 4.00 12.42
N GLY A 77 -1.50 2.68 12.19
CA GLY A 77 -0.24 1.93 12.20
C GLY A 77 0.74 2.43 11.14
N ARG A 78 0.26 2.68 9.91
CA ARG A 78 1.10 3.21 8.82
C ARG A 78 1.63 4.60 9.11
N ASN A 79 0.82 5.50 9.70
CA ASN A 79 1.27 6.84 10.12
C ASN A 79 2.35 6.74 11.21
N ARG A 80 2.14 5.86 12.21
CA ARG A 80 3.13 5.64 13.27
C ARG A 80 4.45 5.09 12.72
N GLY A 81 4.40 4.17 11.77
CA GLY A 81 5.57 3.64 11.09
C GLY A 81 6.31 4.70 10.27
N LEU A 82 5.57 5.57 9.56
CA LEU A 82 6.17 6.68 8.82
C LEU A 82 6.93 7.66 9.75
N ASP A 83 6.41 7.93 10.94
CA ASP A 83 7.09 8.79 11.93
C ASP A 83 8.42 8.20 12.42
N LEU A 84 8.55 6.88 12.38
CA LEU A 84 9.74 6.15 12.81
C LEU A 84 10.72 5.85 11.68
N ALA A 85 10.28 5.93 10.43
CA ALA A 85 11.06 5.57 9.26
C ALA A 85 12.38 6.36 9.18
N GLY A 86 13.51 5.65 9.08
CA GLY A 86 14.86 6.18 8.98
C GLY A 86 15.46 6.11 7.57
N GLY A 87 14.77 5.45 6.63
CA GLY A 87 15.20 5.29 5.25
C GLY A 87 15.03 6.52 4.38
N GLU A 88 15.77 6.57 3.29
CA GLU A 88 15.64 7.60 2.25
C GLU A 88 14.28 7.58 1.58
N TYR A 89 13.80 6.37 1.30
CA TYR A 89 12.48 6.09 0.75
C TYR A 89 11.63 5.27 1.71
N VAL A 90 10.31 5.35 1.55
CA VAL A 90 9.33 4.59 2.34
C VAL A 90 8.39 3.84 1.40
N ILE A 91 8.13 2.59 1.73
CA ILE A 91 7.09 1.78 1.12
C ILE A 91 6.21 1.21 2.23
N PHE A 92 4.89 1.17 2.00
CA PHE A 92 3.93 0.58 2.94
C PHE A 92 3.53 -0.79 2.42
N ALA A 93 3.48 -1.79 3.29
CA ALA A 93 3.19 -3.15 2.90
C ALA A 93 2.11 -3.79 3.77
N ASP A 94 1.42 -4.78 3.23
CA ASP A 94 0.52 -5.63 3.96
C ASP A 94 1.26 -6.90 4.40
N HIS A 95 1.00 -7.35 5.61
CA HIS A 95 1.75 -8.43 6.29
C HIS A 95 1.49 -9.84 5.73
N ASP A 96 0.51 -10.00 4.87
CA ASP A 96 0.00 -11.28 4.37
C ASP A 96 0.32 -11.56 2.90
N ASP A 97 1.17 -10.71 2.31
CA ASP A 97 1.63 -10.74 0.92
C ASP A 97 3.16 -10.91 0.82
N SER A 98 3.75 -10.74 -0.36
CA SER A 98 5.21 -10.82 -0.53
C SER A 98 5.73 -9.95 -1.68
N TYR A 99 7.00 -9.56 -1.59
CA TYR A 99 7.72 -8.90 -2.69
C TYR A 99 8.49 -9.93 -3.54
N VAL A 100 8.69 -9.64 -4.83
CA VAL A 100 9.63 -10.40 -5.65
C VAL A 100 11.08 -10.04 -5.26
N GLU A 101 12.03 -10.95 -5.47
CA GLU A 101 13.39 -10.85 -4.98
C GLU A 101 14.12 -9.55 -5.36
N ASN A 102 13.88 -9.02 -6.56
CA ASN A 102 14.52 -7.81 -7.05
C ASN A 102 13.64 -6.55 -6.96
N ALA A 103 12.57 -6.59 -6.16
CA ALA A 103 11.59 -5.50 -6.09
C ALA A 103 12.25 -4.18 -5.68
N PHE A 104 12.94 -4.19 -4.54
CA PHE A 104 13.47 -2.97 -3.95
C PHE A 104 14.70 -2.44 -4.67
N GLU A 105 15.56 -3.32 -5.19
CA GLU A 105 16.70 -2.90 -6.02
C GLU A 105 16.23 -2.14 -7.27
N VAL A 106 15.27 -2.74 -8.02
CA VAL A 106 14.77 -2.12 -9.25
C VAL A 106 14.04 -0.80 -8.95
N MET A 107 13.21 -0.76 -7.88
CA MET A 107 12.49 0.46 -7.53
C MET A 107 13.44 1.56 -7.05
N TYR A 108 14.44 1.23 -6.22
CA TYR A 108 15.46 2.15 -5.74
C TYR A 108 16.30 2.73 -6.87
N ASP A 109 16.76 1.89 -7.80
CA ASP A 109 17.59 2.31 -8.93
C ASP A 109 16.81 3.18 -9.94
N LYS A 110 15.48 3.01 -10.02
CA LYS A 110 14.65 3.72 -11.02
C LYS A 110 14.04 5.01 -10.51
N ILE A 111 13.82 5.14 -9.20
CA ILE A 111 13.12 6.32 -8.67
C ILE A 111 13.94 7.62 -8.87
N ASN A 112 15.28 7.54 -8.82
CA ASN A 112 16.18 8.69 -8.93
C ASN A 112 15.73 9.86 -8.02
N GLU A 113 15.67 11.09 -8.56
CA GLU A 113 15.25 12.29 -7.83
C GLU A 113 13.73 12.51 -7.79
N ASN A 114 12.93 11.54 -8.26
CA ASN A 114 11.48 11.68 -8.27
C ASN A 114 10.87 11.47 -6.88
N ASP A 115 9.73 12.06 -6.63
CA ASP A 115 9.02 11.95 -5.35
C ASP A 115 8.35 10.61 -5.16
N MET A 116 7.91 9.98 -6.26
CA MET A 116 7.16 8.73 -6.22
C MET A 116 7.46 7.83 -7.41
N LEU A 117 7.60 6.53 -7.13
CA LEU A 117 7.62 5.48 -8.13
C LEU A 117 6.48 4.48 -7.86
N ILE A 118 5.78 4.07 -8.90
CA ILE A 118 4.70 3.08 -8.88
C ILE A 118 5.16 1.88 -9.72
N SER A 119 4.97 0.66 -9.23
CA SER A 119 5.15 -0.57 -9.98
C SER A 119 3.81 -1.30 -10.19
N ASN A 120 3.84 -2.38 -10.95
CA ASN A 120 2.73 -3.31 -11.06
C ASN A 120 2.82 -4.46 -10.05
N PHE A 121 1.82 -5.32 -10.05
CA PHE A 121 1.71 -6.45 -9.15
C PHE A 121 1.13 -7.69 -9.82
N ASN A 122 1.42 -8.84 -9.22
CA ASN A 122 0.81 -10.11 -9.53
C ASN A 122 -0.38 -10.35 -8.58
N GLN A 123 -1.47 -10.88 -9.09
CA GLN A 123 -2.56 -11.46 -8.32
C GLN A 123 -2.29 -12.96 -8.18
N VAL A 124 -2.07 -13.41 -6.95
CA VAL A 124 -1.73 -14.80 -6.65
C VAL A 124 -2.96 -15.49 -6.09
N PHE A 125 -3.46 -16.46 -6.83
CA PHE A 125 -4.55 -17.35 -6.44
C PHE A 125 -3.97 -18.72 -6.08
N ASP A 126 -4.75 -19.59 -5.47
CA ASP A 126 -4.30 -20.94 -5.08
C ASP A 126 -3.81 -21.78 -6.28
N ASP A 127 -4.37 -21.55 -7.46
CA ASP A 127 -4.13 -22.33 -8.69
C ASP A 127 -3.37 -21.59 -9.80
N LYS A 128 -3.17 -20.26 -9.67
CA LYS A 128 -2.56 -19.45 -10.73
C LYS A 128 -2.05 -18.12 -10.24
N VAL A 129 -1.15 -17.54 -11.06
CA VAL A 129 -0.68 -16.16 -10.93
C VAL A 129 -1.14 -15.37 -12.14
N VAL A 130 -1.77 -14.22 -11.92
CA VAL A 130 -2.27 -13.34 -12.97
C VAL A 130 -1.62 -11.97 -12.85
N LYS A 131 -0.93 -11.52 -13.88
CA LYS A 131 -0.36 -10.18 -13.93
C LYS A 131 -1.45 -9.13 -14.07
N PHE A 132 -1.43 -8.11 -13.20
CA PHE A 132 -2.33 -6.96 -13.35
C PHE A 132 -2.07 -6.27 -14.70
N LYS A 133 -3.16 -5.91 -15.39
CA LYS A 133 -3.10 -5.22 -16.68
C LYS A 133 -3.58 -3.78 -16.51
N SER A 134 -2.67 -2.84 -16.64
CA SER A 134 -3.00 -1.41 -16.62
C SER A 134 -3.63 -0.94 -17.94
N LEU A 135 -4.01 0.32 -17.93
CA LEU A 135 -4.49 0.99 -19.17
C LEU A 135 -3.37 1.33 -20.17
N TYR A 136 -2.10 1.28 -19.75
CA TYR A 136 -0.91 1.58 -20.58
C TYR A 136 -0.40 0.33 -21.30
N LYS A 137 -1.10 -0.10 -22.37
CA LYS A 137 -0.90 -1.41 -23.00
C LYS A 137 0.52 -1.65 -23.53
N ASP A 138 1.10 -0.64 -24.21
CA ASP A 138 2.35 -0.78 -24.95
C ASP A 138 3.44 0.18 -24.43
N THR A 139 3.24 0.75 -23.23
CA THR A 139 4.18 1.70 -22.62
C THR A 139 4.81 1.05 -21.41
N PRO A 140 6.07 0.60 -21.46
CA PRO A 140 6.73 -0.09 -20.34
C PRO A 140 6.97 0.82 -19.13
N THR A 141 7.24 2.11 -19.39
CA THR A 141 7.49 3.10 -18.33
C THR A 141 6.83 4.42 -18.70
N VAL A 142 6.13 5.02 -17.74
CA VAL A 142 5.57 6.37 -17.82
C VAL A 142 6.32 7.26 -16.84
N CYS A 143 6.84 8.41 -17.31
CA CYS A 143 7.50 9.40 -16.48
C CYS A 143 6.84 10.74 -16.72
N VAL A 144 6.40 11.39 -15.64
CA VAL A 144 5.78 12.72 -15.69
C VAL A 144 6.37 13.62 -14.60
N LYS A 145 6.45 14.92 -14.86
CA LYS A 145 6.89 15.89 -13.86
C LYS A 145 5.83 16.15 -12.80
N ASN A 146 4.56 16.05 -13.19
CA ASN A 146 3.42 16.19 -12.29
C ASN A 146 2.20 15.50 -12.90
N ILE A 147 1.16 15.31 -12.11
CA ILE A 147 -0.05 14.59 -12.50
C ILE A 147 -0.85 15.27 -13.63
N ASP A 148 -0.68 16.58 -13.86
CA ASP A 148 -1.38 17.31 -14.93
C ASP A 148 -0.93 16.85 -16.33
N GLU A 149 0.30 16.31 -16.45
CA GLU A 149 0.82 15.76 -17.72
C GLU A 149 0.12 14.45 -18.12
N ASP A 150 -0.25 13.61 -17.12
CA ASP A 150 -1.03 12.38 -17.39
C ASP A 150 -1.91 11.97 -16.20
N ARG A 151 -3.15 12.44 -16.20
CA ARG A 151 -4.16 12.13 -15.16
C ARG A 151 -4.57 10.65 -15.12
N ASN A 152 -4.24 9.87 -16.15
CA ASN A 152 -4.56 8.44 -16.14
C ASN A 152 -3.77 7.68 -15.05
N LEU A 153 -2.68 8.23 -14.54
CA LEU A 153 -1.97 7.67 -13.38
C LEU A 153 -2.87 7.57 -12.13
N LEU A 154 -3.87 8.45 -11.97
CA LEU A 154 -4.88 8.33 -10.90
C LEU A 154 -5.84 7.16 -11.06
N ARG A 155 -5.84 6.51 -12.24
CA ARG A 155 -6.65 5.33 -12.52
C ARG A 155 -5.91 4.02 -12.26
N ILE A 156 -4.61 4.09 -11.95
CA ILE A 156 -3.84 2.95 -11.44
C ILE A 156 -4.37 2.62 -10.05
N PRO A 157 -4.59 1.33 -9.71
CA PRO A 157 -5.05 0.95 -8.38
C PRO A 157 -4.24 1.63 -7.28
N ALA A 158 -4.94 2.05 -6.23
CA ALA A 158 -4.33 2.74 -5.09
C ALA A 158 -3.51 1.79 -4.19
N ALA A 159 -3.03 0.69 -4.74
CA ALA A 159 -2.21 -0.32 -4.08
C ALA A 159 -0.96 0.32 -3.49
N ILE A 160 -1.04 0.68 -2.20
CA ILE A 160 0.00 1.48 -1.53
C ILE A 160 1.34 0.71 -1.45
N TRP A 161 1.27 -0.61 -1.46
CA TRP A 161 2.40 -1.53 -1.44
C TRP A 161 3.17 -1.63 -2.77
N THR A 162 2.68 -1.02 -3.86
CA THR A 162 3.44 -0.85 -5.11
C THR A 162 4.09 0.53 -5.25
N ARG A 163 3.97 1.39 -4.22
CA ARG A 163 4.43 2.78 -4.28
C ARG A 163 5.62 3.01 -3.38
N LEU A 164 6.76 3.34 -3.98
CA LEU A 164 7.93 3.83 -3.28
C LEU A 164 7.87 5.34 -3.26
N PHE A 165 7.94 5.94 -2.07
CA PHE A 165 7.90 7.39 -1.86
C PHE A 165 9.23 7.89 -1.32
N ARG A 166 9.70 9.04 -1.78
CA ARG A 166 10.75 9.77 -1.06
C ARG A 166 10.21 10.20 0.30
N LYS A 167 10.90 9.86 1.38
CA LYS A 167 10.39 10.11 2.74
C LYS A 167 10.13 11.58 2.99
N ASP A 168 11.11 12.44 2.65
CA ASP A 168 10.99 13.88 2.87
C ASP A 168 9.80 14.48 2.12
N PHE A 169 9.49 13.99 0.91
CA PHE A 169 8.29 14.38 0.18
C PHE A 169 7.00 14.14 0.98
N LEU A 170 6.87 12.96 1.61
CA LEU A 170 5.69 12.64 2.45
C LEU A 170 5.60 13.58 3.66
N VAL A 171 6.73 13.85 4.31
CA VAL A 171 6.79 14.67 5.53
C VAL A 171 6.53 16.14 5.22
N GLU A 172 7.23 16.71 4.24
CA GLU A 172 7.13 18.13 3.84
C GLU A 172 5.73 18.51 3.34
N ASN A 173 5.05 17.58 2.65
CA ASN A 173 3.70 17.79 2.15
C ASN A 173 2.61 17.34 3.12
N ASN A 174 2.97 16.89 4.34
CA ASN A 174 2.05 16.36 5.34
C ASN A 174 1.11 15.27 4.77
N ILE A 175 1.67 14.36 3.96
CA ILE A 175 0.93 13.23 3.40
C ILE A 175 0.81 12.15 4.46
N ARG A 176 -0.43 11.94 4.95
CA ARG A 176 -0.76 11.00 6.02
C ARG A 176 -1.97 10.17 5.64
N PHE A 177 -2.04 8.95 6.14
CA PHE A 177 -3.22 8.10 6.00
C PHE A 177 -4.39 8.64 6.81
N LEU A 178 -5.61 8.43 6.32
CA LEU A 178 -6.80 8.60 7.14
C LEU A 178 -6.76 7.56 8.27
N GLU A 179 -6.96 8.00 9.49
CA GLU A 179 -6.96 7.12 10.64
C GLU A 179 -8.36 6.63 10.96
N ARG A 180 -8.47 5.36 11.41
CA ARG A 180 -9.73 4.73 11.81
C ARG A 180 -10.82 4.77 10.71
N MET A 181 -10.40 4.71 9.44
CA MET A 181 -11.27 4.91 8.28
C MET A 181 -10.83 4.04 7.11
N LEU A 182 -11.79 3.62 6.27
CA LEU A 182 -11.51 2.96 4.99
C LEU A 182 -11.04 3.96 3.92
N CYS A 183 -10.47 3.44 2.84
CA CYS A 183 -9.92 4.19 1.70
C CYS A 183 -8.72 5.09 2.08
N GLU A 184 -8.04 4.78 3.17
CA GLU A 184 -6.82 5.46 3.61
C GLU A 184 -5.69 5.36 2.58
N ASP A 185 -5.61 4.22 1.87
CA ASP A 185 -4.71 3.96 0.76
C ASP A 185 -5.04 4.81 -0.46
N VAL A 186 -6.33 4.90 -0.85
CA VAL A 186 -6.80 5.75 -1.94
C VAL A 186 -6.50 7.23 -1.65
N TYR A 187 -6.67 7.64 -0.39
CA TYR A 187 -6.38 9.01 0.04
C TYR A 187 -4.90 9.34 -0.16
N VAL A 188 -3.99 8.52 0.39
CA VAL A 188 -2.54 8.75 0.30
C VAL A 188 -2.04 8.62 -1.13
N ALA A 189 -2.48 7.60 -1.87
CA ALA A 189 -2.10 7.41 -3.26
C ALA A 189 -2.53 8.59 -4.14
N THR A 190 -3.74 9.12 -3.92
CA THR A 190 -4.24 10.29 -4.65
C THR A 190 -3.49 11.55 -4.27
N LEU A 191 -3.37 11.86 -2.97
CA LEU A 191 -2.68 13.06 -2.50
C LEU A 191 -1.21 13.05 -2.91
N GLY A 192 -0.54 11.88 -2.85
CA GLY A 192 0.81 11.69 -3.36
C GLY A 192 0.93 12.07 -4.83
N CYS A 193 0.04 11.54 -5.68
CA CYS A 193 0.03 11.91 -7.12
C CYS A 193 -0.21 13.41 -7.34
N LEU A 194 -1.08 14.05 -6.54
CA LEU A 194 -1.40 15.48 -6.71
C LEU A 194 -0.25 16.40 -6.31
N LYS A 195 0.58 15.98 -5.35
CA LYS A 195 1.67 16.78 -4.77
C LYS A 195 3.04 16.50 -5.40
N ALA A 196 3.23 15.34 -6.01
CA ALA A 196 4.54 14.91 -6.50
C ALA A 196 5.07 15.77 -7.64
N GLU A 197 6.34 16.15 -7.51
CA GLU A 197 7.19 16.72 -8.54
C GLU A 197 8.11 15.63 -9.10
N GLY A 198 7.55 14.78 -9.94
CA GLY A 198 8.18 13.59 -10.50
C GLY A 198 7.51 12.29 -10.08
N ILE A 199 6.85 11.64 -11.06
CA ILE A 199 6.19 10.35 -10.88
C ILE A 199 6.70 9.41 -11.97
N ILE A 200 7.17 8.23 -11.55
CA ILE A 200 7.52 7.14 -12.43
C ILE A 200 6.53 6.00 -12.24
N TYR A 201 6.01 5.47 -13.32
CA TYR A 201 5.23 4.24 -13.32
C TYR A 201 5.90 3.17 -14.17
N LEU A 202 6.37 2.09 -13.53
CA LEU A 202 6.96 0.92 -14.16
C LEU A 202 5.85 -0.08 -14.51
N ASN A 203 5.27 0.08 -15.69
CA ASN A 203 4.11 -0.69 -16.13
C ASN A 203 4.41 -2.17 -16.44
N ASP A 204 5.64 -2.49 -16.82
CA ASP A 204 6.08 -3.85 -17.13
C ASP A 204 6.83 -4.55 -15.98
N PHE A 205 6.99 -3.87 -14.84
CA PHE A 205 7.64 -4.42 -13.66
C PHE A 205 6.64 -4.75 -12.55
N TYR A 206 6.64 -6.00 -12.11
CA TYR A 206 5.71 -6.57 -11.14
C TYR A 206 6.44 -6.85 -9.82
N SER A 207 6.45 -5.88 -8.92
CA SER A 207 7.24 -5.93 -7.68
C SER A 207 6.60 -6.76 -6.58
N TYR A 208 5.29 -6.95 -6.62
CA TYR A 208 4.49 -7.43 -5.49
C TYR A 208 3.59 -8.61 -5.86
N ASN A 209 3.43 -9.55 -4.96
CA ASN A 209 2.56 -10.71 -5.07
C ASN A 209 1.38 -10.53 -4.10
N TYR A 210 0.28 -9.99 -4.61
CA TYR A 210 -0.96 -9.82 -3.88
C TYR A 210 -1.72 -11.15 -3.82
N LYS A 211 -1.85 -11.73 -2.62
CA LYS A 211 -2.50 -13.03 -2.39
C LYS A 211 -4.00 -12.87 -2.22
N ILE A 212 -4.77 -13.44 -3.12
CA ILE A 212 -6.23 -13.45 -3.06
C ILE A 212 -6.69 -14.76 -2.44
N ARG A 213 -7.23 -14.68 -1.23
CA ARG A 213 -7.75 -15.81 -0.46
C ARG A 213 -9.27 -15.83 -0.53
N ASP A 214 -9.83 -16.97 -0.83
CA ASP A 214 -11.30 -17.20 -0.90
C ASP A 214 -11.77 -18.37 -0.03
N SER A 215 -10.89 -18.90 0.85
CA SER A 215 -11.24 -19.99 1.78
C SER A 215 -12.08 -19.50 2.96
N GLU A 216 -13.04 -20.31 3.41
CA GLU A 216 -13.81 -20.04 4.63
C GLU A 216 -12.89 -19.82 5.84
N GLY A 217 -13.09 -18.71 6.55
CA GLY A 217 -12.29 -18.32 7.72
C GLY A 217 -11.06 -17.48 7.44
N ASN A 218 -10.63 -17.34 6.15
CA ASN A 218 -9.46 -16.55 5.77
C ASN A 218 -9.71 -15.75 4.47
N ARG A 219 -10.85 -15.11 4.36
CA ARG A 219 -11.29 -14.44 3.15
C ARG A 219 -10.75 -13.01 3.07
N SER A 220 -10.17 -12.65 1.91
CA SER A 220 -9.70 -11.28 1.65
C SER A 220 -10.83 -10.26 1.79
N THR A 221 -10.53 -9.08 2.35
CA THR A 221 -11.49 -7.99 2.62
C THR A 221 -12.18 -7.47 1.35
N ILE A 222 -11.59 -7.67 0.17
CA ILE A 222 -12.20 -7.30 -1.12
C ILE A 222 -13.54 -8.01 -1.39
N HIS A 223 -13.85 -9.08 -0.67
CA HIS A 223 -15.10 -9.84 -0.78
C HIS A 223 -16.21 -9.34 0.16
N ILE A 224 -15.92 -8.38 1.05
CA ILE A 224 -16.92 -7.82 1.98
C ILE A 224 -17.89 -6.94 1.21
N ARG A 225 -19.20 -7.21 1.31
CA ARG A 225 -20.27 -6.50 0.60
C ARG A 225 -21.47 -6.21 1.51
N ASN A 226 -21.20 -5.84 2.77
CA ASN A 226 -22.28 -5.48 3.68
C ASN A 226 -22.49 -3.95 3.75
N ARG A 227 -23.68 -3.55 4.23
CA ARG A 227 -24.07 -2.13 4.33
C ARG A 227 -23.06 -1.29 5.12
N LYS A 228 -22.58 -1.80 6.26
CA LYS A 228 -21.61 -1.10 7.12
C LYS A 228 -20.30 -0.80 6.39
N TYR A 229 -19.80 -1.77 5.59
CA TYR A 229 -18.59 -1.60 4.79
C TYR A 229 -18.79 -0.54 3.70
N ILE A 230 -19.94 -0.55 3.02
CA ILE A 230 -20.26 0.44 1.98
C ILE A 230 -20.37 1.85 2.58
N GLU A 231 -21.03 2.00 3.74
CA GLU A 231 -21.11 3.29 4.45
C GLU A 231 -19.73 3.80 4.83
N ALA A 232 -18.86 2.95 5.40
CA ALA A 232 -17.49 3.32 5.75
C ALA A 232 -16.63 3.69 4.52
N MET A 233 -16.84 3.02 3.37
CA MET A 233 -16.20 3.41 2.10
C MET A 233 -16.66 4.80 1.64
N LEU A 234 -17.97 5.09 1.73
CA LEU A 234 -18.50 6.40 1.35
C LEU A 234 -17.92 7.52 2.20
N ASP A 235 -17.75 7.29 3.51
CA ASP A 235 -17.10 8.24 4.41
C ASP A 235 -15.64 8.51 3.97
N GLY A 236 -14.88 7.48 3.63
CA GLY A 236 -13.53 7.63 3.11
C GLY A 236 -13.48 8.41 1.79
N TYR A 237 -14.37 8.11 0.85
CA TYR A 237 -14.46 8.87 -0.42
C TYR A 237 -14.91 10.31 -0.21
N TYR A 238 -15.71 10.58 0.82
CA TYR A 238 -16.09 11.94 1.19
C TYR A 238 -14.86 12.75 1.65
N GLU A 239 -13.98 12.16 2.47
CA GLU A 239 -12.71 12.80 2.85
C GLU A 239 -11.79 13.05 1.64
N ILE A 240 -11.76 12.12 0.66
CA ILE A 240 -11.04 12.33 -0.61
C ILE A 240 -11.63 13.50 -1.39
N ALA A 241 -12.97 13.65 -1.44
CA ALA A 241 -13.61 14.79 -2.10
C ALA A 241 -13.22 16.13 -1.43
N LYS A 242 -13.24 16.19 -0.10
CA LYS A 242 -12.77 17.36 0.66
C LYS A 242 -11.30 17.71 0.37
N MET A 243 -10.46 16.68 0.30
CA MET A 243 -9.05 16.85 -0.04
C MET A 243 -8.91 17.45 -1.44
N LEU A 244 -9.66 16.97 -2.44
CA LEU A 244 -9.66 17.53 -3.79
C LEU A 244 -10.13 18.98 -3.84
N GLU A 245 -11.13 19.36 -3.03
CA GLU A 245 -11.58 20.75 -2.88
C GLU A 245 -10.46 21.62 -2.29
N LYS A 246 -9.83 21.16 -1.20
CA LYS A 246 -8.72 21.86 -0.53
C LYS A 246 -7.55 22.08 -1.47
N GLU A 247 -7.23 21.13 -2.31
CA GLU A 247 -6.14 21.19 -3.29
C GLU A 247 -6.54 21.93 -4.59
N ASN A 248 -7.78 22.44 -4.71
CA ASN A 248 -8.34 23.03 -5.94
C ASN A 248 -8.26 22.07 -7.15
N LYS A 249 -8.46 20.77 -6.93
CA LYS A 249 -8.33 19.67 -7.89
C LYS A 249 -9.63 18.88 -8.09
N THR A 250 -10.81 19.48 -7.86
CA THR A 250 -12.12 18.82 -8.00
C THR A 250 -12.35 18.19 -9.38
N GLY A 251 -11.75 18.76 -10.43
CA GLY A 251 -11.81 18.20 -11.80
C GLY A 251 -11.15 16.83 -11.98
N TYR A 252 -10.43 16.32 -10.96
CA TYR A 252 -9.80 14.97 -10.97
C TYR A 252 -10.71 13.88 -10.40
N GLY A 253 -11.85 14.25 -9.81
CA GLY A 253 -12.78 13.29 -9.21
C GLY A 253 -13.25 12.21 -10.18
N LYS A 254 -13.32 12.53 -11.47
CA LYS A 254 -13.74 11.58 -12.51
C LYS A 254 -12.81 10.38 -12.66
N GLU A 255 -11.50 10.60 -12.51
CA GLU A 255 -10.49 9.55 -12.56
C GLU A 255 -10.50 8.69 -11.29
N ILE A 256 -10.68 9.33 -10.13
CA ILE A 256 -10.56 8.72 -8.80
C ILE A 256 -11.84 7.96 -8.41
N PHE A 257 -13.02 8.58 -8.55
CA PHE A 257 -14.29 7.99 -8.11
C PHE A 257 -14.83 6.89 -9.05
N ARG A 258 -14.17 6.64 -10.18
CA ARG A 258 -14.54 5.54 -11.07
C ARG A 258 -14.49 4.18 -10.35
N HIS A 259 -13.53 3.99 -9.46
CA HIS A 259 -13.42 2.77 -8.65
C HIS A 259 -14.55 2.67 -7.62
N CYS A 260 -14.97 3.77 -7.00
CA CYS A 260 -16.11 3.79 -6.09
C CYS A 260 -17.37 3.21 -6.75
N LEU A 261 -17.67 3.63 -7.98
CA LEU A 261 -18.84 3.15 -8.72
C LEU A 261 -18.77 1.64 -9.07
N LEU A 262 -17.57 1.11 -9.30
CA LEU A 262 -17.39 -0.32 -9.58
C LEU A 262 -17.60 -1.18 -8.34
N TYR A 263 -17.24 -0.69 -7.14
CA TYR A 263 -17.42 -1.40 -5.88
C TYR A 263 -18.86 -1.30 -5.35
N THR A 264 -19.60 -0.25 -5.72
CA THR A 264 -21.00 -0.03 -5.28
C THR A 264 -22.04 -0.55 -6.25
N SER A 265 -21.67 -0.88 -7.49
CA SER A 265 -22.58 -1.49 -8.46
C SER A 265 -22.72 -2.99 -8.21
N PRO A 266 -23.94 -3.54 -8.12
CA PRO A 266 -24.13 -4.98 -8.01
C PRO A 266 -23.49 -5.67 -9.22
N SER A 267 -22.76 -6.75 -8.96
CA SER A 267 -22.26 -7.62 -10.02
C SER A 267 -23.47 -8.21 -10.79
N PRO A 268 -23.38 -8.47 -12.10
CA PRO A 268 -24.43 -9.20 -12.81
C PRO A 268 -24.78 -10.56 -12.18
N ARG A 269 -23.90 -11.13 -11.35
CA ARG A 269 -24.15 -12.35 -10.58
C ARG A 269 -24.93 -12.12 -9.28
N ASP A 270 -24.98 -10.87 -8.77
CA ASP A 270 -25.65 -10.54 -7.50
C ASP A 270 -27.14 -10.18 -7.74
N VAL A 271 -27.61 -10.19 -9.00
CA VAL A 271 -28.99 -9.84 -9.42
C VAL A 271 -29.82 -11.09 -9.68
N GLU A 272 -29.24 -12.30 -9.57
CA GLU A 272 -29.92 -13.59 -9.83
C GLU A 272 -30.37 -14.33 -8.56
N GLU A 273 -30.43 -13.69 -7.39
CA GLU A 273 -31.04 -14.26 -6.18
C GLU A 273 -32.22 -13.45 -5.69
#